data_9314469ad3fc258254666daf62ca1471
#
_entry.id   9314469ad3fc258254666daf62ca1471
#
_cell.length_a   1.000
_cell.length_b   1.000
_cell.length_c   1.000
_cell.angle_alpha   90.00
_cell.angle_beta   90.00
_cell.angle_gamma   90.00
#
_symmetry.space_group_name_H-M   'P 1'
#
loop_
_entity.id
_entity.type
_entity.pdbx_description
1 polymer ?
#
loop_
_entity_poly.entity_id
_entity_poly.type
_entity_poly.pdbx_seq_one_letter_code
_entity_poly.pdbx_strand_id
1 'polypeptide(L)'
;MTPVFDANVRLVAFFDGSHLFDVDNEWVAFHERGHVFTRGGRWLGALSDGTFQDQDGRAVAWLAGSRPATGMKPVRPMNPKLPLHPKRPLRPRTPLPPPQPMQPAGGWSTLTWAQWLGREPVGVAAPVEADALRIEPVDDAGFDALFRYLDDHLSDNGRDGQYFLPIPRSESRFPADKTQSFRDGCTVAVGTPGWRRAWVARDARGCVVGHVDLRAHPEPGTGHRCLLGMGVDREHRRIGLARRLLAHATQWATEQGLRWIDLRVLSINEPAVALYRAEGFQMQGGTPDMFVIDGQSFGYVAMAKRLRARPASEA
;
A
#
# COMPACT_ATOMS: atom_id res chain seq x y z
N MET A 1 24.82 1.24 4.58
CA MET A 1 23.93 1.35 3.41
C MET A 1 23.69 2.82 3.11
N THR A 2 23.73 3.22 1.85
CA THR A 2 23.54 4.60 1.40
C THR A 2 22.10 4.77 0.91
N PRO A 3 21.34 5.76 1.41
CA PRO A 3 19.99 6.02 0.91
C PRO A 3 20.00 6.41 -0.58
N VAL A 4 18.96 6.01 -1.30
CA VAL A 4 18.72 6.31 -2.72
C VAL A 4 17.43 7.11 -2.84
N PHE A 5 17.47 8.21 -3.58
CA PHE A 5 16.34 9.12 -3.76
C PHE A 5 15.96 9.24 -5.24
N ASP A 6 14.67 9.38 -5.52
CA ASP A 6 14.16 9.67 -6.87
C ASP A 6 14.25 11.17 -7.23
N ALA A 7 13.73 11.54 -8.41
CA ALA A 7 13.67 12.93 -8.90
C ALA A 7 12.89 13.87 -7.97
N ASN A 8 11.94 13.35 -7.18
CA ASN A 8 11.12 14.10 -6.24
C ASN A 8 11.69 14.10 -4.81
N VAL A 9 12.96 13.68 -4.64
CA VAL A 9 13.64 13.57 -3.34
C VAL A 9 12.93 12.60 -2.39
N ARG A 10 12.20 11.61 -2.91
CA ARG A 10 11.59 10.54 -2.11
C ARG A 10 12.62 9.42 -1.94
N LEU A 11 12.71 8.90 -0.72
CA LEU A 11 13.50 7.71 -0.45
C LEU A 11 12.87 6.52 -1.18
N VAL A 12 13.63 5.87 -2.06
CA VAL A 12 13.14 4.73 -2.88
C VAL A 12 13.91 3.44 -2.62
N ALA A 13 15.13 3.52 -2.09
CA ALA A 13 15.95 2.35 -1.83
C ALA A 13 17.12 2.65 -0.89
N PHE A 14 17.86 1.59 -0.55
CA PHE A 14 19.15 1.61 0.12
C PHE A 14 20.16 0.81 -0.68
N PHE A 15 21.39 1.31 -0.79
CA PHE A 15 22.49 0.71 -1.54
C PHE A 15 23.66 0.34 -0.62
N ASP A 16 24.16 -0.88 -0.71
CA ASP A 16 25.30 -1.37 0.08
C ASP A 16 26.62 -1.41 -0.69
N GLY A 17 26.67 -0.80 -1.89
CA GLY A 17 27.80 -0.85 -2.82
C GLY A 17 27.63 -1.94 -3.90
N SER A 18 26.78 -2.88 -3.67
CA SER A 18 26.58 -4.06 -4.49
C SER A 18 25.13 -4.45 -4.73
N HIS A 19 24.29 -4.28 -3.72
CA HIS A 19 22.87 -4.66 -3.74
C HIS A 19 22.02 -3.43 -3.47
N LEU A 20 20.88 -3.38 -4.14
CA LEU A 20 19.82 -2.42 -3.84
C LEU A 20 18.70 -3.13 -3.08
N PHE A 21 18.31 -2.53 -1.98
CA PHE A 21 17.17 -2.95 -1.17
C PHE A 21 16.15 -1.82 -1.19
N ASP A 22 14.87 -2.14 -1.36
CA ASP A 22 13.82 -1.12 -1.31
C ASP A 22 13.58 -0.62 0.13
N VAL A 23 12.60 0.25 0.28
CA VAL A 23 12.24 0.84 1.59
C VAL A 23 11.72 -0.19 2.59
N ASP A 24 11.24 -1.33 2.11
CA ASP A 24 10.78 -2.46 2.92
C ASP A 24 11.91 -3.47 3.18
N ASN A 25 13.15 -3.09 2.82
CA ASN A 25 14.38 -3.88 3.01
C ASN A 25 14.44 -5.17 2.17
N GLU A 26 13.67 -5.24 1.08
CA GLU A 26 13.71 -6.33 0.13
C GLU A 26 14.79 -6.09 -0.94
N TRP A 27 15.53 -7.13 -1.27
CA TRP A 27 16.47 -7.09 -2.37
C TRP A 27 15.76 -6.92 -3.71
N VAL A 28 16.09 -5.84 -4.46
CA VAL A 28 15.39 -5.50 -5.70
C VAL A 28 16.27 -5.53 -6.93
N ALA A 29 17.55 -5.20 -6.79
CA ALA A 29 18.51 -5.15 -7.87
C ALA A 29 19.95 -5.35 -7.35
N PHE A 30 20.90 -5.55 -8.27
CA PHE A 30 22.31 -5.57 -7.93
C PHE A 30 23.13 -4.74 -8.92
N HIS A 31 24.27 -4.24 -8.44
CA HIS A 31 25.23 -3.47 -9.20
C HIS A 31 26.50 -4.29 -9.41
N GLU A 32 27.02 -4.28 -10.62
CA GLU A 32 28.31 -4.85 -10.95
C GLU A 32 28.97 -4.11 -12.11
N ARG A 33 30.24 -3.74 -11.94
CA ARG A 33 31.08 -3.08 -12.97
C ARG A 33 30.41 -1.87 -13.65
N GLY A 34 29.74 -1.02 -12.85
CA GLY A 34 29.06 0.17 -13.36
C GLY A 34 27.66 -0.08 -13.93
N HIS A 35 27.20 -1.33 -13.99
CA HIS A 35 25.87 -1.69 -14.51
C HIS A 35 24.95 -2.17 -13.40
N VAL A 36 23.66 -1.90 -13.56
CA VAL A 36 22.61 -2.31 -12.63
C VAL A 36 21.70 -3.32 -13.31
N PHE A 37 21.38 -4.39 -12.56
CA PHE A 37 20.57 -5.51 -13.06
C PHE A 37 19.47 -5.84 -12.04
N THR A 38 18.31 -6.29 -12.54
CA THR A 38 17.29 -6.88 -11.70
C THR A 38 17.79 -8.18 -11.05
N ARG A 39 17.08 -8.71 -10.06
CA ARG A 39 17.34 -10.04 -9.47
C ARG A 39 17.41 -11.17 -10.50
N GLY A 40 16.63 -11.06 -11.59
CA GLY A 40 16.61 -12.02 -12.70
C GLY A 40 17.69 -11.78 -13.78
N GLY A 41 18.58 -10.80 -13.58
CA GLY A 41 19.68 -10.53 -14.52
C GLY A 41 19.31 -9.63 -15.71
N ARG A 42 18.10 -9.03 -15.74
CA ARG A 42 17.75 -8.03 -16.77
C ARG A 42 18.53 -6.75 -16.52
N TRP A 43 19.22 -6.23 -17.52
CA TRP A 43 19.92 -4.96 -17.44
C TRP A 43 18.94 -3.79 -17.30
N LEU A 44 19.19 -2.90 -16.34
CA LEU A 44 18.37 -1.74 -16.05
C LEU A 44 18.98 -0.43 -16.55
N GLY A 45 20.32 -0.38 -16.60
CA GLY A 45 21.08 0.81 -16.93
C GLY A 45 22.40 0.86 -16.15
N ALA A 46 22.91 2.06 -15.89
CA ALA A 46 24.20 2.26 -15.23
C ALA A 46 24.10 2.95 -13.87
N LEU A 47 25.17 2.83 -13.10
CA LEU A 47 25.44 3.69 -11.95
C LEU A 47 26.73 4.48 -12.24
N SER A 48 26.61 5.79 -12.43
CA SER A 48 27.72 6.70 -12.68
C SER A 48 27.63 7.90 -11.74
N ASP A 49 28.74 8.24 -11.10
CA ASP A 49 28.86 9.39 -10.17
C ASP A 49 27.75 9.43 -9.11
N GLY A 50 27.34 8.26 -8.63
CA GLY A 50 26.27 8.14 -7.63
C GLY A 50 24.85 8.35 -8.19
N THR A 51 24.68 8.34 -9.51
CA THR A 51 23.39 8.48 -10.16
C THR A 51 23.04 7.16 -10.87
N PHE A 52 21.88 6.60 -10.55
CA PHE A 52 21.28 5.48 -11.27
C PHE A 52 20.62 6.00 -12.54
N GLN A 53 20.96 5.39 -13.65
CA GLN A 53 20.51 5.79 -14.99
C GLN A 53 19.68 4.67 -15.62
N ASP A 54 18.73 5.05 -16.47
CA ASP A 54 18.04 4.13 -17.35
C ASP A 54 18.90 3.70 -18.54
N GLN A 55 18.33 2.92 -19.46
CA GLN A 55 19.01 2.42 -20.65
C GLN A 55 19.37 3.50 -21.65
N ASP A 56 18.74 4.68 -21.54
CA ASP A 56 19.02 5.86 -22.38
C ASP A 56 20.04 6.82 -21.72
N GLY A 57 20.58 6.47 -20.55
CA GLY A 57 21.55 7.29 -19.82
C GLY A 57 20.93 8.44 -19.02
N ARG A 58 19.61 8.49 -18.85
CA ARG A 58 18.92 9.52 -18.06
C ARG A 58 18.82 9.11 -16.60
N ALA A 59 18.91 10.09 -15.70
CA ALA A 59 18.86 9.85 -14.28
C ALA A 59 17.48 9.34 -13.82
N VAL A 60 17.44 8.25 -13.06
CA VAL A 60 16.23 7.70 -12.42
C VAL A 60 16.25 7.96 -10.93
N ALA A 61 17.42 7.80 -10.29
CA ALA A 61 17.60 7.98 -8.86
C ALA A 61 19.06 8.33 -8.54
N TRP A 62 19.33 8.77 -7.32
CA TRP A 62 20.67 9.21 -6.91
C TRP A 62 20.98 8.81 -5.46
N LEU A 63 22.26 8.59 -5.17
CA LEU A 63 22.76 8.25 -3.84
C LEU A 63 22.86 9.50 -2.96
N ALA A 64 22.51 9.37 -1.69
CA ALA A 64 22.75 10.41 -0.70
C ALA A 64 24.23 10.85 -0.71
N GLY A 65 24.46 12.15 -0.81
CA GLY A 65 25.82 12.72 -0.85
C GLY A 65 26.38 12.90 -2.27
N SER A 66 25.78 12.33 -3.31
CA SER A 66 26.12 12.61 -4.71
C SER A 66 25.36 13.85 -5.23
N ARG A 67 25.79 14.35 -6.38
CA ARG A 67 25.06 15.41 -7.12
C ARG A 67 24.53 14.80 -8.41
N PRO A 68 23.19 14.70 -8.57
CA PRO A 68 22.67 14.25 -9.84
C PRO A 68 23.07 15.21 -10.95
N ALA A 69 23.48 14.66 -12.11
CA ALA A 69 24.00 15.43 -13.28
C ALA A 69 22.93 16.31 -13.97
N THR A 70 21.80 16.55 -13.34
CA THR A 70 20.60 17.20 -13.89
C THR A 70 20.48 18.69 -13.59
N GLY A 71 21.48 19.30 -12.96
CA GLY A 71 21.48 20.75 -12.68
C GLY A 71 20.60 21.21 -11.51
N MET A 72 19.75 20.36 -10.95
CA MET A 72 19.00 20.69 -9.75
C MET A 72 19.90 20.60 -8.50
N LYS A 73 19.90 21.65 -7.68
CA LYS A 73 20.52 21.59 -6.35
C LYS A 73 19.68 20.62 -5.51
N PRO A 74 20.26 19.49 -5.05
CA PRO A 74 19.51 18.57 -4.20
C PRO A 74 19.14 19.29 -2.90
N VAL A 75 17.87 19.35 -2.59
CA VAL A 75 17.39 19.68 -1.25
C VAL A 75 17.96 18.57 -0.34
N ARG A 76 18.63 18.95 0.74
CA ARG A 76 19.22 17.97 1.68
C ARG A 76 18.07 17.15 2.29
N PRO A 77 17.88 15.88 1.91
CA PRO A 77 16.81 15.08 2.49
C PRO A 77 17.13 14.85 3.98
N MET A 78 16.09 14.73 4.81
CA MET A 78 16.27 14.26 6.19
C MET A 78 16.91 12.87 6.14
N ASN A 79 17.97 12.66 6.96
CA ASN A 79 18.63 11.36 7.05
C ASN A 79 17.58 10.31 7.49
N PRO A 80 17.20 9.35 6.63
CA PRO A 80 16.31 8.29 7.03
C PRO A 80 17.00 7.39 8.05
N LYS A 81 16.23 6.75 8.93
CA LYS A 81 16.78 5.67 9.76
C LYS A 81 17.24 4.56 8.82
N LEU A 82 18.53 4.20 8.94
CA LEU A 82 19.07 3.08 8.18
C LEU A 82 18.41 1.78 8.65
N PRO A 83 17.96 0.91 7.75
CA PRO A 83 17.44 -0.40 8.12
C PRO A 83 18.55 -1.27 8.72
N LEU A 84 18.18 -2.29 9.48
CA LEU A 84 19.08 -3.36 9.87
C LEU A 84 19.65 -3.99 8.60
N HIS A 85 20.95 -4.32 8.61
CA HIS A 85 21.60 -4.93 7.45
C HIS A 85 20.93 -6.25 7.08
N PRO A 86 20.25 -6.36 5.92
CA PRO A 86 19.67 -7.60 5.48
C PRO A 86 20.75 -8.64 5.17
N LYS A 87 20.41 -9.91 5.24
CA LYS A 87 21.29 -10.96 4.73
C LYS A 87 21.49 -10.74 3.23
N ARG A 88 22.76 -10.66 2.80
CA ARG A 88 23.09 -10.51 1.38
C ARG A 88 22.65 -11.77 0.61
N PRO A 89 21.75 -11.66 -0.37
CA PRO A 89 21.34 -12.79 -1.17
C PRO A 89 22.46 -13.23 -2.12
N LEU A 90 22.43 -14.50 -2.54
CA LEU A 90 23.31 -14.99 -3.60
C LEU A 90 22.88 -14.34 -4.92
N ARG A 91 23.88 -13.77 -5.63
CA ARG A 91 23.62 -13.17 -6.95
C ARG A 91 23.52 -14.25 -8.01
N PRO A 92 22.67 -14.04 -9.04
CA PRO A 92 22.72 -14.84 -10.24
C PRO A 92 24.07 -14.63 -10.97
N ARG A 93 24.39 -15.50 -11.93
CA ARG A 93 25.52 -15.29 -12.83
C ARG A 93 25.34 -13.95 -13.53
N THR A 94 26.34 -13.07 -13.43
CA THR A 94 26.26 -11.72 -14.03
C THR A 94 26.09 -11.85 -15.52
N PRO A 95 25.04 -11.25 -16.11
CA PRO A 95 24.87 -11.21 -17.55
C PRO A 95 26.02 -10.43 -18.20
N LEU A 96 26.26 -10.68 -19.49
CA LEU A 96 27.20 -9.87 -20.25
C LEU A 96 26.72 -8.41 -20.27
N PRO A 97 27.56 -7.43 -19.93
CA PRO A 97 27.20 -6.03 -20.04
C PRO A 97 26.94 -5.67 -21.51
N PRO A 98 26.13 -4.64 -21.80
CA PRO A 98 25.94 -4.17 -23.15
C PRO A 98 27.28 -3.78 -23.80
N PRO A 99 27.44 -3.91 -25.15
CA PRO A 99 28.72 -3.77 -25.81
C PRO A 99 29.31 -2.34 -25.82
N GLN A 100 28.56 -1.35 -25.36
CA GLN A 100 29.02 0.05 -25.27
C GLN A 100 28.90 0.59 -23.85
N PRO A 101 29.92 1.30 -23.34
CA PRO A 101 29.78 2.01 -22.08
C PRO A 101 28.70 3.08 -22.21
N MET A 102 27.74 3.09 -21.30
CA MET A 102 26.71 4.13 -21.27
C MET A 102 27.35 5.48 -20.97
N GLN A 103 27.05 6.46 -21.81
CA GLN A 103 27.34 7.86 -21.51
C GLN A 103 26.10 8.51 -20.89
N PRO A 104 26.26 9.31 -19.82
CA PRO A 104 25.15 10.07 -19.27
C PRO A 104 24.55 11.00 -20.33
N ALA A 105 23.28 10.82 -20.66
CA ALA A 105 22.57 11.67 -21.64
C ALA A 105 22.10 13.00 -21.02
N GLY A 106 22.22 13.16 -19.68
CA GLY A 106 21.70 14.29 -18.92
C GLY A 106 20.16 14.26 -18.79
N GLY A 107 19.65 15.04 -17.83
CA GLY A 107 18.22 15.10 -17.55
C GLY A 107 17.69 13.89 -16.77
N TRP A 108 16.40 14.00 -16.38
CA TRP A 108 15.69 12.95 -15.67
C TRP A 108 15.00 11.99 -16.65
N SER A 109 14.97 10.73 -16.30
CA SER A 109 14.18 9.71 -16.98
C SER A 109 12.68 10.00 -16.82
N THR A 110 11.90 9.58 -17.80
CA THR A 110 10.45 9.54 -17.71
C THR A 110 9.94 8.32 -16.94
N LEU A 111 10.84 7.37 -16.63
CA LEU A 111 10.50 6.18 -15.86
C LEU A 111 10.42 6.51 -14.37
N THR A 112 9.39 6.01 -13.71
CA THR A 112 9.37 5.94 -12.24
C THR A 112 10.39 4.90 -11.75
N TRP A 113 10.74 4.95 -10.46
CA TRP A 113 11.61 3.93 -9.86
C TRP A 113 11.07 2.50 -10.03
N ALA A 114 9.76 2.32 -9.87
CA ALA A 114 9.11 1.03 -10.02
C ALA A 114 9.12 0.54 -11.48
N GLN A 115 8.86 1.42 -12.44
CA GLN A 115 8.94 1.13 -13.86
C GLN A 115 10.38 0.76 -14.29
N TRP A 116 11.36 1.48 -13.78
CA TRP A 116 12.77 1.18 -14.05
C TRP A 116 13.14 -0.22 -13.55
N LEU A 117 12.72 -0.61 -12.34
CA LEU A 117 12.91 -1.96 -11.82
C LEU A 117 12.11 -3.03 -12.60
N GLY A 118 11.15 -2.62 -13.44
CA GLY A 118 10.22 -3.52 -14.14
C GLY A 118 9.18 -4.14 -13.23
N ARG A 119 8.89 -3.47 -12.12
CA ARG A 119 7.81 -3.80 -11.19
C ARG A 119 6.47 -3.20 -11.67
N GLU A 120 6.52 -2.22 -12.58
CA GLU A 120 5.37 -1.63 -13.27
C GLU A 120 5.63 -1.64 -14.78
N PRO A 121 4.62 -1.90 -15.64
CA PRO A 121 4.80 -1.89 -17.09
C PRO A 121 5.11 -0.47 -17.59
N VAL A 122 6.11 -0.38 -18.50
CA VAL A 122 6.40 0.86 -19.22
C VAL A 122 5.28 1.09 -20.24
N GLY A 123 4.51 2.15 -20.07
CA GLY A 123 3.43 2.52 -21.00
C GLY A 123 2.02 2.40 -20.45
N VAL A 124 1.84 2.09 -19.19
CA VAL A 124 0.56 2.23 -18.52
C VAL A 124 0.65 3.34 -17.49
N ALA A 125 0.05 4.46 -17.87
CA ALA A 125 -0.32 5.64 -17.07
C ALA A 125 0.82 6.39 -16.37
N ALA A 126 0.80 7.71 -16.58
CA ALA A 126 1.24 8.70 -15.62
C ALA A 126 0.88 8.26 -14.19
N PRO A 127 1.62 8.74 -13.14
CA PRO A 127 1.23 8.46 -11.77
C PRO A 127 -0.27 8.61 -11.70
N VAL A 128 -0.96 7.58 -11.20
CA VAL A 128 -2.41 7.70 -10.98
C VAL A 128 -2.53 8.95 -10.11
N GLU A 129 -2.90 10.06 -10.74
CA GLU A 129 -3.18 11.28 -10.01
C GLU A 129 -4.18 10.87 -8.97
N ALA A 130 -3.86 11.08 -7.71
CA ALA A 130 -4.79 10.74 -6.62
C ALA A 130 -6.18 11.33 -6.91
N ASP A 131 -6.24 12.40 -7.70
CA ASP A 131 -7.47 13.04 -8.19
C ASP A 131 -8.25 12.22 -9.24
N ALA A 132 -7.63 11.26 -9.95
CA ALA A 132 -8.34 10.39 -10.90
C ALA A 132 -9.10 9.24 -10.22
N LEU A 133 -8.82 8.98 -8.93
CA LEU A 133 -9.53 7.94 -8.17
C LEU A 133 -10.86 8.49 -7.64
N ARG A 134 -11.96 7.84 -8.01
CA ARG A 134 -13.29 8.18 -7.51
C ARG A 134 -13.71 7.21 -6.43
N ILE A 135 -14.20 7.76 -5.31
CA ILE A 135 -14.80 6.96 -4.23
C ILE A 135 -16.31 7.12 -4.38
N GLU A 136 -17.01 6.01 -4.55
CA GLU A 136 -18.44 5.97 -4.78
C GLU A 136 -19.10 4.88 -3.93
N PRO A 137 -20.36 5.07 -3.51
CA PRO A 137 -21.10 4.03 -2.82
C PRO A 137 -21.31 2.82 -3.73
N VAL A 138 -21.36 1.64 -3.14
CA VAL A 138 -21.70 0.41 -3.85
C VAL A 138 -23.22 0.33 -4.00
N ASP A 139 -23.70 0.31 -5.23
CA ASP A 139 -25.07 0.04 -5.60
C ASP A 139 -25.24 -1.41 -6.08
N ASP A 140 -26.48 -1.77 -6.47
CA ASP A 140 -26.78 -3.13 -6.92
C ASP A 140 -25.93 -3.57 -8.12
N ALA A 141 -25.62 -2.67 -9.04
CA ALA A 141 -24.79 -2.95 -10.21
C ALA A 141 -23.29 -3.08 -9.84
N GLY A 142 -22.87 -2.45 -8.74
CA GLY A 142 -21.49 -2.42 -8.28
C GLY A 142 -21.04 -3.65 -7.49
N PHE A 143 -21.98 -4.43 -6.92
CA PHE A 143 -21.63 -5.55 -6.04
C PHE A 143 -20.78 -6.62 -6.73
N ASP A 144 -21.06 -6.97 -7.97
CA ASP A 144 -20.30 -8.02 -8.66
C ASP A 144 -18.83 -7.59 -8.90
N ALA A 145 -18.62 -6.32 -9.17
CA ALA A 145 -17.26 -5.76 -9.28
C ALA A 145 -16.56 -5.74 -7.92
N LEU A 146 -17.27 -5.37 -6.84
CA LEU A 146 -16.74 -5.40 -5.47
C LEU A 146 -16.35 -6.83 -5.08
N PHE A 147 -17.20 -7.83 -5.31
CA PHE A 147 -16.93 -9.20 -4.88
C PHE A 147 -15.76 -9.83 -5.65
N ARG A 148 -15.63 -9.55 -6.96
CA ARG A 148 -14.44 -9.94 -7.73
C ARG A 148 -13.17 -9.31 -7.17
N TYR A 149 -13.22 -8.01 -6.87
CA TYR A 149 -12.10 -7.32 -6.23
C TYR A 149 -11.78 -7.91 -4.85
N LEU A 150 -12.78 -8.20 -4.02
CA LEU A 150 -12.57 -8.80 -2.70
C LEU A 150 -11.92 -10.18 -2.80
N ASP A 151 -12.34 -11.01 -3.76
CA ASP A 151 -11.75 -12.33 -3.98
C ASP A 151 -10.28 -12.23 -4.40
N ASP A 152 -9.96 -11.32 -5.34
CA ASP A 152 -8.57 -11.06 -5.74
C ASP A 152 -7.74 -10.49 -4.58
N HIS A 153 -8.26 -9.48 -3.88
CA HIS A 153 -7.58 -8.87 -2.74
C HIS A 153 -7.29 -9.88 -1.62
N LEU A 154 -8.26 -10.75 -1.31
CA LEU A 154 -8.09 -11.79 -0.30
C LEU A 154 -7.07 -12.85 -0.72
N SER A 155 -6.91 -13.10 -2.02
CA SER A 155 -5.92 -14.04 -2.54
C SER A 155 -4.47 -13.65 -2.19
N ASP A 156 -4.23 -12.40 -1.78
CA ASP A 156 -2.94 -11.93 -1.30
C ASP A 156 -2.66 -12.25 0.17
N ASN A 157 -3.70 -12.60 0.95
CA ASN A 157 -3.52 -12.94 2.35
C ASN A 157 -2.59 -14.14 2.53
N GLY A 158 -1.55 -14.00 3.35
CA GLY A 158 -0.51 -15.00 3.54
C GLY A 158 0.48 -15.13 2.37
N ARG A 159 0.39 -14.31 1.31
CA ARG A 159 1.42 -14.25 0.26
C ARG A 159 2.71 -13.71 0.86
N ASP A 160 3.82 -14.40 0.61
CA ASP A 160 5.14 -14.05 1.15
C ASP A 160 5.16 -13.90 2.70
N GLY A 161 4.27 -14.61 3.40
CA GLY A 161 4.14 -14.57 4.86
C GLY A 161 3.39 -13.33 5.40
N GLN A 162 2.80 -12.51 4.53
CA GLN A 162 2.08 -11.31 4.93
C GLN A 162 0.60 -11.58 5.13
N TYR A 163 0.20 -11.84 6.36
CA TYR A 163 -1.19 -12.02 6.73
C TYR A 163 -1.83 -10.69 7.15
N PHE A 164 -3.05 -10.43 6.67
CA PHE A 164 -3.89 -9.31 7.08
C PHE A 164 -5.29 -9.74 7.56
N LEU A 165 -5.65 -11.00 7.32
CA LEU A 165 -6.84 -11.64 7.87
C LEU A 165 -6.47 -12.94 8.59
N PRO A 166 -7.25 -13.32 9.65
CA PRO A 166 -6.97 -14.52 10.44
C PRO A 166 -7.55 -15.79 9.78
N ILE A 167 -7.25 -16.00 8.50
CA ILE A 167 -7.66 -17.18 7.74
C ILE A 167 -6.46 -17.79 7.02
N PRO A 168 -6.40 -19.14 6.89
CA PRO A 168 -5.35 -19.82 6.14
C PRO A 168 -5.26 -19.31 4.70
N ARG A 169 -4.06 -19.33 4.13
CA ARG A 169 -3.85 -18.93 2.75
C ARG A 169 -4.70 -19.72 1.76
N SER A 170 -4.87 -21.02 1.98
CA SER A 170 -5.69 -21.91 1.14
C SER A 170 -7.17 -21.54 1.12
N GLU A 171 -7.65 -20.85 2.17
CA GLU A 171 -9.04 -20.42 2.35
C GLU A 171 -9.25 -18.94 2.11
N SER A 172 -8.19 -18.21 1.72
CA SER A 172 -8.19 -16.75 1.57
C SER A 172 -8.92 -16.33 0.29
N ARG A 173 -10.24 -16.48 0.33
CA ARG A 173 -11.18 -16.06 -0.71
C ARG A 173 -12.38 -15.37 -0.09
N PHE A 174 -13.12 -14.59 -0.89
CA PHE A 174 -14.37 -14.03 -0.41
C PHE A 174 -15.44 -15.13 -0.35
N PRO A 175 -16.03 -15.40 0.85
CA PRO A 175 -16.98 -16.50 0.98
C PRO A 175 -18.27 -16.22 0.19
N ALA A 176 -18.63 -17.13 -0.72
CA ALA A 176 -19.80 -16.96 -1.59
C ALA A 176 -21.11 -16.87 -0.81
N ASP A 177 -21.20 -17.57 0.33
CA ASP A 177 -22.34 -17.55 1.25
C ASP A 177 -22.55 -16.17 1.91
N LYS A 178 -21.52 -15.31 1.95
CA LYS A 178 -21.60 -13.96 2.50
C LYS A 178 -22.04 -12.90 1.50
N THR A 179 -22.11 -13.20 0.22
CA THR A 179 -22.50 -12.23 -0.81
C THR A 179 -23.89 -11.68 -0.58
N GLN A 180 -24.87 -12.57 -0.31
CA GLN A 180 -26.25 -12.16 -0.08
C GLN A 180 -26.38 -11.35 1.21
N SER A 181 -25.82 -11.81 2.32
CA SER A 181 -25.88 -11.07 3.59
C SER A 181 -25.16 -9.71 3.52
N PHE A 182 -24.15 -9.59 2.65
CA PHE A 182 -23.50 -8.31 2.39
C PHE A 182 -24.43 -7.33 1.68
N ARG A 183 -25.13 -7.80 0.61
CA ARG A 183 -26.14 -7.01 -0.14
C ARG A 183 -27.28 -6.60 0.78
N ASP A 184 -27.88 -7.55 1.50
CA ASP A 184 -28.99 -7.30 2.41
C ASP A 184 -28.64 -6.25 3.47
N GLY A 185 -27.45 -6.34 4.06
CA GLY A 185 -26.99 -5.36 5.03
C GLY A 185 -26.94 -3.93 4.50
N CYS A 186 -26.71 -3.75 3.20
CA CYS A 186 -26.67 -2.42 2.59
C CYS A 186 -28.07 -1.77 2.48
N THR A 187 -29.14 -2.53 2.59
CA THR A 187 -30.53 -2.03 2.58
C THR A 187 -31.07 -1.75 4.00
N VAL A 188 -30.45 -2.32 5.02
CA VAL A 188 -30.85 -2.18 6.43
C VAL A 188 -30.59 -0.76 6.95
N ALA A 189 -31.51 -0.22 7.75
CA ALA A 189 -31.36 1.12 8.33
C ALA A 189 -30.14 1.22 9.25
N VAL A 190 -29.38 2.31 9.15
CA VAL A 190 -28.18 2.55 9.95
C VAL A 190 -28.54 2.59 11.43
N GLY A 191 -27.69 1.99 12.26
CA GLY A 191 -27.89 1.90 13.72
C GLY A 191 -28.74 0.70 14.16
N THR A 192 -29.32 -0.07 13.22
CA THR A 192 -30.03 -1.31 13.52
C THR A 192 -29.14 -2.55 13.32
N PRO A 193 -29.43 -3.69 13.98
CA PRO A 193 -28.61 -4.89 13.79
C PRO A 193 -28.52 -5.31 12.30
N GLY A 194 -27.32 -5.66 11.86
CA GLY A 194 -27.09 -6.19 10.52
C GLY A 194 -26.88 -5.13 9.42
N TRP A 195 -26.99 -3.82 9.71
CA TRP A 195 -26.73 -2.79 8.71
C TRP A 195 -25.30 -2.79 8.20
N ARG A 196 -25.12 -2.39 6.94
CA ARG A 196 -23.82 -2.17 6.30
C ARG A 196 -23.89 -1.01 5.33
N ARG A 197 -22.77 -0.38 5.08
CA ARG A 197 -22.56 0.53 3.94
C ARG A 197 -21.16 0.30 3.42
N ALA A 198 -21.02 0.33 2.11
CA ALA A 198 -19.73 0.08 1.45
C ALA A 198 -19.49 1.08 0.33
N TRP A 199 -18.23 1.42 0.15
CA TRP A 199 -17.74 2.28 -0.93
C TRP A 199 -16.57 1.60 -1.60
N VAL A 200 -16.44 1.86 -2.89
CA VAL A 200 -15.30 1.43 -3.71
C VAL A 200 -14.55 2.63 -4.24
N ALA A 201 -13.25 2.49 -4.37
CA ALA A 201 -12.44 3.38 -5.15
C ALA A 201 -12.26 2.78 -6.55
N ARG A 202 -12.53 3.58 -7.60
CA ARG A 202 -12.29 3.17 -8.98
C ARG A 202 -11.17 3.99 -9.59
N ASP A 203 -10.37 3.33 -10.43
CA ASP A 203 -9.37 3.98 -11.26
C ASP A 203 -10.01 4.63 -12.50
N ALA A 204 -9.20 5.28 -13.33
CA ALA A 204 -9.63 5.91 -14.58
C ALA A 204 -10.24 4.93 -15.60
N ARG A 205 -9.98 3.63 -15.46
CA ARG A 205 -10.55 2.55 -16.28
C ARG A 205 -11.84 1.99 -15.72
N GLY A 206 -12.29 2.50 -14.56
CA GLY A 206 -13.47 2.01 -13.86
C GLY A 206 -13.25 0.74 -13.04
N CYS A 207 -12.01 0.25 -12.94
CA CYS A 207 -11.68 -0.92 -12.12
C CYS A 207 -11.74 -0.58 -10.63
N VAL A 208 -12.27 -1.50 -9.82
CA VAL A 208 -12.24 -1.36 -8.36
C VAL A 208 -10.82 -1.63 -7.87
N VAL A 209 -10.22 -0.65 -7.21
CA VAL A 209 -8.84 -0.69 -6.71
C VAL A 209 -8.73 -0.51 -5.19
N GLY A 210 -9.85 -0.38 -4.52
CA GLY A 210 -9.93 -0.31 -3.07
C GLY A 210 -11.37 -0.30 -2.59
N HIS A 211 -11.57 -0.64 -1.34
CA HIS A 211 -12.89 -0.58 -0.70
C HIS A 211 -12.77 -0.15 0.75
N VAL A 212 -13.87 0.36 1.27
CA VAL A 212 -14.12 0.54 2.71
C VAL A 212 -15.58 0.18 3.00
N ASP A 213 -15.82 -0.54 4.08
CA ASP A 213 -17.16 -0.81 4.59
C ASP A 213 -17.29 -0.46 6.06
N LEU A 214 -18.47 0.00 6.43
CA LEU A 214 -18.92 0.17 7.80
C LEU A 214 -20.12 -0.73 8.03
N ARG A 215 -20.16 -1.40 9.18
CA ARG A 215 -21.22 -2.35 9.51
C ARG A 215 -21.58 -2.33 11.00
N ALA A 216 -22.76 -2.84 11.29
CA ALA A 216 -23.22 -2.99 12.67
C ALA A 216 -22.23 -3.82 13.51
N HIS A 217 -22.11 -3.46 14.77
CA HIS A 217 -21.56 -4.35 15.79
C HIS A 217 -22.51 -5.51 16.05
N PRO A 218 -22.00 -6.72 16.35
CA PRO A 218 -22.85 -7.87 16.66
C PRO A 218 -23.50 -7.77 18.04
N GLU A 219 -22.95 -6.98 18.96
CA GLU A 219 -23.44 -6.85 20.32
C GLU A 219 -24.68 -5.93 20.39
N PRO A 220 -25.73 -6.30 21.15
CA PRO A 220 -26.88 -5.44 21.38
C PRO A 220 -26.50 -4.11 22.05
N GLY A 221 -27.26 -3.05 21.77
CA GLY A 221 -27.05 -1.73 22.39
C GLY A 221 -25.90 -0.91 21.79
N THR A 222 -25.26 -1.38 20.73
CA THR A 222 -24.10 -0.73 20.08
C THR A 222 -24.45 0.12 18.85
N GLY A 223 -25.71 0.48 18.65
CA GLY A 223 -26.18 1.22 17.47
C GLY A 223 -25.47 2.57 17.22
N HIS A 224 -24.74 3.10 18.20
CA HIS A 224 -23.93 4.32 18.09
C HIS A 224 -22.48 4.05 17.64
N ARG A 225 -22.14 2.80 17.35
CA ARG A 225 -20.80 2.33 16.93
C ARG A 225 -20.91 1.54 15.64
N CYS A 226 -19.80 1.46 14.92
CA CYS A 226 -19.70 0.60 13.76
C CYS A 226 -18.33 -0.07 13.66
N LEU A 227 -18.28 -1.19 12.98
CA LEU A 227 -17.04 -1.88 12.63
C LEU A 227 -16.57 -1.45 11.23
N LEU A 228 -15.30 -1.18 11.10
CA LEU A 228 -14.64 -0.87 9.83
C LEU A 228 -14.02 -2.12 9.21
N GLY A 229 -14.24 -2.29 7.89
CA GLY A 229 -13.45 -3.13 7.02
C GLY A 229 -12.87 -2.29 5.89
N MET A 230 -11.64 -2.55 5.44
CA MET A 230 -11.07 -1.87 4.29
C MET A 230 -9.93 -2.67 3.66
N GLY A 231 -9.71 -2.44 2.38
CA GLY A 231 -8.58 -2.97 1.64
C GLY A 231 -8.21 -2.08 0.47
N VAL A 232 -6.94 -2.16 0.06
CA VAL A 232 -6.41 -1.47 -1.11
C VAL A 232 -5.65 -2.49 -1.94
N ASP A 233 -5.95 -2.52 -3.23
CA ASP A 233 -5.25 -3.33 -4.21
C ASP A 233 -3.73 -3.12 -4.13
N ARG A 234 -2.97 -4.18 -4.37
CA ARG A 234 -1.51 -4.17 -4.20
C ARG A 234 -0.80 -3.12 -5.05
N GLU A 235 -1.30 -2.87 -6.25
CA GLU A 235 -0.72 -1.91 -7.20
C GLU A 235 -1.07 -0.46 -6.86
N HIS A 236 -2.11 -0.25 -6.02
CA HIS A 236 -2.60 1.06 -5.60
C HIS A 236 -2.26 1.42 -4.15
N ARG A 237 -1.37 0.64 -3.51
CA ARG A 237 -0.84 0.97 -2.18
C ARG A 237 0.16 2.11 -2.24
N ARG A 238 0.36 2.80 -1.10
CA ARG A 238 1.34 3.89 -0.92
C ARG A 238 1.06 5.19 -1.70
N ILE A 239 -0.06 5.32 -2.39
CA ILE A 239 -0.51 6.56 -3.08
C ILE A 239 -1.52 7.37 -2.26
N GLY A 240 -1.72 7.05 -0.98
CA GLY A 240 -2.66 7.75 -0.09
C GLY A 240 -4.11 7.26 -0.18
N LEU A 241 -4.44 6.27 -1.04
CA LEU A 241 -5.80 5.79 -1.23
C LEU A 241 -6.46 5.28 0.06
N ALA A 242 -5.74 4.50 0.88
CA ALA A 242 -6.25 4.00 2.16
C ALA A 242 -6.69 5.15 3.09
N ARG A 243 -5.91 6.24 3.15
CA ARG A 243 -6.25 7.44 3.92
C ARG A 243 -7.52 8.11 3.40
N ARG A 244 -7.67 8.24 2.07
CA ARG A 244 -8.87 8.82 1.44
C ARG A 244 -10.13 7.99 1.73
N LEU A 245 -10.06 6.66 1.59
CA LEU A 245 -11.15 5.75 1.92
C LEU A 245 -11.56 5.88 3.40
N LEU A 246 -10.58 5.90 4.29
CA LEU A 246 -10.81 6.03 5.72
C LEU A 246 -11.41 7.41 6.10
N ALA A 247 -10.93 8.48 5.47
CA ALA A 247 -11.48 9.82 5.66
C ALA A 247 -12.94 9.88 5.19
N HIS A 248 -13.26 9.32 4.01
CA HIS A 248 -14.61 9.24 3.47
C HIS A 248 -15.56 8.49 4.43
N ALA A 249 -15.17 7.30 4.88
CA ALA A 249 -15.97 6.51 5.82
C ALA A 249 -16.15 7.23 7.18
N THR A 250 -15.11 7.91 7.65
CA THR A 250 -15.15 8.70 8.90
C THR A 250 -16.11 9.87 8.79
N GLN A 251 -16.06 10.60 7.69
CA GLN A 251 -16.97 11.71 7.42
C GLN A 251 -18.42 11.22 7.36
N TRP A 252 -18.68 10.20 6.55
CA TRP A 252 -20.01 9.62 6.41
C TRP A 252 -20.57 9.14 7.76
N ALA A 253 -19.77 8.40 8.56
CA ALA A 253 -20.18 7.92 9.87
C ALA A 253 -20.56 9.07 10.81
N THR A 254 -19.82 10.18 10.75
CA THR A 254 -20.12 11.39 11.54
C THR A 254 -21.43 12.03 11.10
N GLU A 255 -21.70 12.11 9.80
CA GLU A 255 -22.94 12.64 9.21
C GLU A 255 -24.16 11.79 9.60
N GLN A 256 -23.98 10.47 9.77
CA GLN A 256 -25.03 9.55 10.25
C GLN A 256 -25.20 9.57 11.78
N GLY A 257 -24.50 10.41 12.52
CA GLY A 257 -24.63 10.52 13.97
C GLY A 257 -23.98 9.38 14.75
N LEU A 258 -23.15 8.54 14.10
CA LEU A 258 -22.36 7.54 14.81
C LEU A 258 -21.30 8.22 15.68
N ARG A 259 -20.98 7.59 16.81
CA ARG A 259 -20.04 8.15 17.79
C ARG A 259 -18.68 7.49 17.79
N TRP A 260 -18.57 6.27 17.26
CA TRP A 260 -17.35 5.49 17.25
C TRP A 260 -17.23 4.63 15.99
N ILE A 261 -15.99 4.53 15.50
CA ILE A 261 -15.58 3.52 14.52
C ILE A 261 -14.58 2.60 15.21
N ASP A 262 -14.86 1.31 15.19
CA ASP A 262 -14.03 0.26 15.73
C ASP A 262 -13.43 -0.58 14.61
N LEU A 263 -12.24 -1.11 14.84
CA LEU A 263 -11.61 -2.05 13.93
C LEU A 263 -10.77 -3.08 14.70
N ARG A 264 -10.46 -4.13 14.00
CA ARG A 264 -9.61 -5.21 14.46
C ARG A 264 -8.58 -5.53 13.40
N VAL A 265 -7.33 -5.73 13.79
CA VAL A 265 -6.21 -5.95 12.87
C VAL A 265 -5.22 -6.96 13.46
N LEU A 266 -4.62 -7.80 12.62
CA LEU A 266 -3.51 -8.67 13.06
C LEU A 266 -2.33 -7.79 13.50
N SER A 267 -1.71 -8.13 14.62
CA SER A 267 -0.62 -7.34 15.22
C SER A 267 0.59 -7.21 14.29
N ILE A 268 0.79 -8.17 13.40
CA ILE A 268 1.87 -8.17 12.40
C ILE A 268 1.60 -7.23 11.21
N ASN A 269 0.38 -6.77 11.02
CA ASN A 269 0.04 -5.82 9.96
C ASN A 269 0.42 -4.39 10.40
N GLU A 270 1.71 -4.19 10.66
CA GLU A 270 2.26 -2.92 11.13
C GLU A 270 1.89 -1.72 10.25
N PRO A 271 1.88 -1.82 8.89
CA PRO A 271 1.47 -0.72 8.03
C PRO A 271 0.03 -0.26 8.28
N ALA A 272 -0.91 -1.20 8.50
CA ALA A 272 -2.29 -0.87 8.81
C ALA A 272 -2.43 -0.24 10.19
N VAL A 273 -1.75 -0.80 11.20
CA VAL A 273 -1.72 -0.23 12.56
C VAL A 273 -1.18 1.20 12.55
N ALA A 274 -0.09 1.45 11.80
CA ALA A 274 0.50 2.78 11.67
C ALA A 274 -0.47 3.78 10.99
N LEU A 275 -1.16 3.34 9.91
CA LEU A 275 -2.18 4.14 9.25
C LEU A 275 -3.30 4.53 10.23
N TYR A 276 -3.88 3.56 10.92
CA TYR A 276 -4.99 3.82 11.84
C TYR A 276 -4.59 4.76 12.99
N ARG A 277 -3.38 4.60 13.55
CA ARG A 277 -2.84 5.54 14.54
C ARG A 277 -2.72 6.95 13.99
N ALA A 278 -2.17 7.11 12.78
CA ALA A 278 -2.03 8.42 12.12
C ALA A 278 -3.37 9.09 11.85
N GLU A 279 -4.43 8.30 11.65
CA GLU A 279 -5.80 8.76 11.42
C GLU A 279 -6.62 8.91 12.72
N GLY A 280 -5.98 8.82 13.88
CA GLY A 280 -6.59 9.12 15.19
C GLY A 280 -7.29 7.94 15.85
N PHE A 281 -7.10 6.71 15.39
CA PHE A 281 -7.53 5.53 16.11
C PHE A 281 -6.61 5.26 17.29
N GLN A 282 -7.20 4.95 18.42
CA GLN A 282 -6.51 4.60 19.66
C GLN A 282 -6.58 3.09 19.89
N MET A 283 -5.49 2.50 20.35
CA MET A 283 -5.47 1.10 20.76
C MET A 283 -6.37 0.90 21.97
N GLN A 284 -7.27 -0.07 21.88
CA GLN A 284 -8.18 -0.43 22.99
C GLN A 284 -7.69 -1.67 23.73
N GLY A 285 -6.88 -2.50 23.08
CA GLY A 285 -6.30 -3.69 23.66
C GLY A 285 -5.71 -4.59 22.59
N GLY A 286 -5.04 -5.65 23.01
CA GLY A 286 -4.50 -6.67 22.13
C GLY A 286 -4.53 -8.03 22.82
N THR A 287 -4.71 -9.08 22.05
CA THR A 287 -4.65 -10.46 22.52
C THR A 287 -3.48 -11.13 21.82
N PRO A 288 -2.39 -11.48 22.51
CA PRO A 288 -1.31 -12.25 21.95
C PRO A 288 -1.81 -13.66 21.59
N ASP A 289 -1.20 -14.29 20.62
CA ASP A 289 -1.47 -15.69 20.22
C ASP A 289 -2.96 -16.01 20.00
N MET A 290 -3.72 -15.04 19.49
CA MET A 290 -5.16 -15.17 19.29
C MET A 290 -5.50 -16.17 18.19
N PHE A 291 -4.65 -16.28 17.17
CA PHE A 291 -4.87 -17.14 16.01
C PHE A 291 -3.65 -17.99 15.72
N VAL A 292 -3.88 -19.24 15.31
CA VAL A 292 -2.86 -20.09 14.68
C VAL A 292 -3.26 -20.27 13.21
N ILE A 293 -2.45 -19.74 12.30
CA ILE A 293 -2.73 -19.72 10.86
C ILE A 293 -1.52 -20.34 10.15
N ASP A 294 -1.74 -21.36 9.35
CA ASP A 294 -0.67 -22.08 8.63
C ASP A 294 0.52 -22.45 9.54
N GLY A 295 0.22 -22.85 10.79
CA GLY A 295 1.20 -23.25 11.79
C GLY A 295 1.94 -22.12 12.50
N GLN A 296 1.56 -20.86 12.25
CA GLN A 296 2.15 -19.69 12.90
C GLN A 296 1.14 -19.02 13.84
N SER A 297 1.62 -18.53 14.98
CA SER A 297 0.79 -17.81 15.96
C SER A 297 0.76 -16.30 15.66
N PHE A 298 -0.43 -15.70 15.73
CA PHE A 298 -0.65 -14.30 15.46
C PHE A 298 -1.46 -13.63 16.56
N GLY A 299 -0.97 -12.49 17.02
CA GLY A 299 -1.70 -11.63 17.91
C GLY A 299 -2.72 -10.74 17.16
N TYR A 300 -3.56 -10.07 17.91
CA TYR A 300 -4.68 -9.30 17.45
C TYR A 300 -4.78 -7.97 18.21
N VAL A 301 -5.06 -6.89 17.53
CA VAL A 301 -5.19 -5.55 18.08
C VAL A 301 -6.57 -5.00 17.76
N ALA A 302 -7.26 -4.52 18.82
CA ALA A 302 -8.49 -3.75 18.71
C ALA A 302 -8.16 -2.26 18.78
N MET A 303 -8.71 -1.48 17.87
CA MET A 303 -8.54 -0.02 17.84
C MET A 303 -9.89 0.65 17.64
N ALA A 304 -10.05 1.86 18.20
CA ALA A 304 -11.27 2.65 18.09
C ALA A 304 -10.96 4.13 17.84
N LYS A 305 -11.82 4.79 17.07
CA LYS A 305 -11.79 6.23 16.84
C LYS A 305 -13.09 6.84 17.32
N ARG A 306 -12.99 7.82 18.22
CA ARG A 306 -14.14 8.65 18.61
C ARG A 306 -14.42 9.67 17.53
N LEU A 307 -15.65 9.71 17.05
CA LEU A 307 -16.11 10.72 16.12
C LEU A 307 -16.52 11.99 16.87
N ARG A 308 -16.17 13.15 16.34
CA ARG A 308 -16.63 14.42 16.92
C ARG A 308 -18.03 14.67 16.41
N ALA A 309 -18.97 14.90 17.32
CA ALA A 309 -20.30 15.37 16.96
C ALA A 309 -20.15 16.65 16.12
N ARG A 310 -20.90 16.75 15.03
CA ARG A 310 -21.05 18.02 14.31
C ARG A 310 -21.65 19.03 15.31
N PRO A 311 -21.10 20.22 15.52
CA PRO A 311 -21.77 21.24 16.32
C PRO A 311 -23.17 21.43 15.70
N ALA A 312 -24.20 21.37 16.54
CA ALA A 312 -25.55 21.72 16.08
C ALA A 312 -25.46 23.14 15.51
N SER A 313 -25.61 23.26 14.19
CA SER A 313 -25.82 24.56 13.58
C SER A 313 -27.12 25.08 14.15
N GLU A 314 -27.06 26.23 14.81
CA GLU A 314 -28.24 26.97 15.21
C GLU A 314 -29.17 27.06 14.00
N ALA A 315 -30.39 26.50 14.19
CA ALA A 315 -31.49 26.58 13.24
C ALA A 315 -32.17 27.93 13.36
#